data_2551edb3179353ee76e30445d3185068
#
_entry.id   2551edb3179353ee76e30445d3185068
#
_cell.length_a   1.000
_cell.length_b   1.000
_cell.length_c   1.000
_cell.angle_alpha   90.00
_cell.angle_beta   90.00
_cell.angle_gamma   90.00
#
_symmetry.space_group_name_H-M   'P 1'
#
loop_
_entity.id
_entity.type
_entity.pdbx_description
1 polymer ?
#
loop_
_entity_poly.entity_id
_entity_poly.type
_entity_poly.pdbx_seq_one_letter_code
_entity_poly.pdbx_strand_id
1 'polypeptide(L)'
;MEDKKQATIRLKNLAIGYKAKNNTKVVASGLCTEINSGELTCLLGANGVGKSTLLRTLSAFQPKLEGEIDIMDREIGTYSDKELSRTIGVVLTEKCDVRNMMARELIEMGRSPYTGFWGTLHGEDRKIVERSIALVKIENLADRMVHTLSDGERQKVMIAKALAQQTPVIFLDEPTAFLDFPSKVEI
;
A
#
# COMPACT_ATOMS: atom_id res chain seq x y z
N MET A 1 3.18 -33.94 -1.60
CA MET A 1 2.38 -33.14 -0.66
C MET A 1 2.34 -31.74 -1.26
N GLU A 2 1.20 -31.31 -1.80
CA GLU A 2 1.03 -29.91 -2.20
C GLU A 2 1.09 -29.07 -0.91
N ASP A 3 2.09 -28.19 -0.84
CA ASP A 3 2.12 -27.16 0.20
C ASP A 3 0.82 -26.36 0.08
N LYS A 4 -0.09 -26.52 1.03
CA LYS A 4 -1.27 -25.67 1.13
C LYS A 4 -0.78 -24.23 1.30
N LYS A 5 -0.78 -23.45 0.21
CA LYS A 5 -0.48 -22.03 0.27
C LYS A 5 -1.45 -21.40 1.29
N GLN A 6 -0.89 -20.72 2.27
CA GLN A 6 -1.70 -20.05 3.30
C GLN A 6 -2.32 -18.80 2.68
N ALA A 7 -3.63 -18.69 2.76
CA ALA A 7 -4.35 -17.49 2.30
C ALA A 7 -3.95 -16.29 3.18
N THR A 8 -3.38 -15.27 2.54
CA THR A 8 -3.01 -14.02 3.21
C THR A 8 -4.20 -13.08 3.32
N ILE A 9 -5.07 -13.07 2.29
CA ILE A 9 -6.30 -12.27 2.26
C ILE A 9 -7.44 -13.20 1.87
N ARG A 10 -8.55 -13.11 2.59
CA ARG A 10 -9.79 -13.80 2.24
C ARG A 10 -10.95 -12.84 2.29
N LEU A 11 -11.74 -12.82 1.22
CA LEU A 11 -12.96 -12.02 1.10
C LEU A 11 -14.16 -12.95 1.05
N LYS A 12 -15.20 -12.66 1.86
CA LYS A 12 -16.44 -13.41 1.88
C LYS A 12 -17.61 -12.47 1.74
N ASN A 13 -18.34 -12.58 0.64
CA ASN A 13 -19.54 -11.78 0.34
C ASN A 13 -19.33 -10.28 0.54
N LEU A 14 -18.14 -9.78 0.23
CA LEU A 14 -17.79 -8.39 0.49
C LEU A 14 -18.58 -7.45 -0.42
N ALA A 15 -19.19 -6.42 0.18
CA ALA A 15 -19.75 -5.27 -0.51
C ALA A 15 -18.96 -4.00 -0.16
N ILE A 16 -18.62 -3.25 -1.20
CA ILE A 16 -17.86 -2.00 -1.11
C ILE A 16 -18.63 -0.84 -1.70
N GLY A 17 -18.38 0.35 -1.20
CA GLY A 17 -19.06 1.55 -1.67
C GLY A 17 -18.97 2.69 -0.67
N TYR A 18 -19.87 3.65 -0.78
CA TYR A 18 -19.85 4.87 0.03
C TYR A 18 -21.15 4.98 0.82
N LYS A 19 -21.04 5.21 2.12
CA LYS A 19 -22.17 5.43 3.02
C LYS A 19 -22.24 6.91 3.40
N ALA A 20 -23.28 7.60 2.93
CA ALA A 20 -23.64 8.93 3.37
C ALA A 20 -24.87 8.87 4.30
N LYS A 21 -25.13 9.96 5.07
CA LYS A 21 -26.20 9.98 6.08
C LYS A 21 -27.57 9.45 5.61
N ASN A 22 -27.94 9.68 4.34
CA ASN A 22 -29.25 9.29 3.78
C ASN A 22 -29.14 8.46 2.50
N ASN A 23 -27.96 8.04 2.09
CA ASN A 23 -27.79 7.28 0.85
C ASN A 23 -26.57 6.36 0.95
N THR A 24 -26.73 5.13 0.48
CA THR A 24 -25.63 4.16 0.34
C THR A 24 -25.44 3.89 -1.14
N LYS A 25 -24.27 4.21 -1.67
CA LYS A 25 -23.87 3.89 -3.03
C LYS A 25 -23.01 2.62 -3.02
N VAL A 26 -23.59 1.50 -3.40
CA VAL A 26 -22.84 0.25 -3.61
C VAL A 26 -22.06 0.36 -4.92
N VAL A 27 -20.77 0.08 -4.88
CA VAL A 27 -19.87 0.06 -6.05
C VAL A 27 -19.71 -1.37 -6.55
N ALA A 28 -19.53 -2.34 -5.68
CA ALA A 28 -19.52 -3.75 -5.99
C ALA A 28 -20.00 -4.55 -4.78
N SER A 29 -20.57 -5.73 -5.01
CA SER A 29 -21.07 -6.62 -3.96
C SER A 29 -20.84 -8.08 -4.32
N GLY A 30 -20.95 -8.96 -3.31
CA GLY A 30 -20.78 -10.41 -3.50
C GLY A 30 -19.33 -10.81 -3.84
N LEU A 31 -18.35 -9.99 -3.50
CA LEU A 31 -16.96 -10.30 -3.78
C LEU A 31 -16.47 -11.42 -2.88
N CYS A 32 -16.04 -12.52 -3.49
CA CYS A 32 -15.45 -13.67 -2.82
C CYS A 32 -14.14 -14.03 -3.51
N THR A 33 -13.03 -14.04 -2.78
CA THR A 33 -11.72 -14.43 -3.30
C THR A 33 -10.75 -14.76 -2.18
N GLU A 34 -9.68 -15.49 -2.54
CA GLU A 34 -8.51 -15.71 -1.70
C GLU A 34 -7.26 -15.29 -2.45
N ILE A 35 -6.33 -14.64 -1.74
CA ILE A 35 -5.00 -14.27 -2.21
C ILE A 35 -3.99 -14.92 -1.29
N ASN A 36 -3.07 -15.69 -1.86
CA ASN A 36 -2.12 -16.48 -1.08
C ASN A 36 -0.80 -15.74 -0.86
N SER A 37 -0.05 -16.18 0.14
CA SER A 37 1.28 -15.68 0.41
C SER A 37 2.24 -15.93 -0.77
N GLY A 38 3.11 -14.95 -1.04
CA GLY A 38 4.10 -15.02 -2.11
C GLY A 38 3.54 -14.88 -3.52
N GLU A 39 2.28 -14.46 -3.69
CA GLU A 39 1.66 -14.23 -4.98
C GLU A 39 1.60 -12.75 -5.34
N LEU A 40 1.89 -12.44 -6.61
CA LEU A 40 1.58 -11.16 -7.22
C LEU A 40 0.18 -11.25 -7.84
N THR A 41 -0.77 -10.52 -7.27
CA THR A 41 -2.16 -10.49 -7.75
C THR A 41 -2.45 -9.18 -8.45
N CYS A 42 -2.92 -9.24 -9.69
CA CYS A 42 -3.31 -8.07 -10.47
C CYS A 42 -4.84 -7.90 -10.50
N LEU A 43 -5.31 -6.73 -10.09
CA LEU A 43 -6.73 -6.35 -10.19
C LEU A 43 -6.96 -5.60 -11.50
N LEU A 44 -7.62 -6.23 -12.46
CA LEU A 44 -7.89 -5.67 -13.78
C LEU A 44 -9.35 -5.26 -13.92
N GLY A 45 -9.60 -4.20 -14.68
CA GLY A 45 -10.95 -3.71 -14.98
C GLY A 45 -10.95 -2.28 -15.52
N ALA A 46 -12.07 -1.85 -16.09
CA ALA A 46 -12.25 -0.50 -16.63
C ALA A 46 -12.06 0.58 -15.55
N ASN A 47 -11.76 1.82 -15.99
CA ASN A 47 -11.71 2.95 -15.08
C ASN A 47 -13.09 3.22 -14.47
N GLY A 48 -13.10 3.52 -13.17
CA GLY A 48 -14.34 3.79 -12.43
C GLY A 48 -15.12 2.54 -11.98
N VAL A 49 -14.64 1.30 -12.28
CA VAL A 49 -15.34 0.06 -11.88
C VAL A 49 -15.24 -0.23 -10.36
N GLY A 50 -14.39 0.50 -9.63
CA GLY A 50 -14.27 0.35 -8.18
C GLY A 50 -12.94 -0.23 -7.69
N LYS A 51 -11.91 -0.37 -8.55
CA LYS A 51 -10.59 -0.92 -8.16
C LYS A 51 -9.99 -0.19 -6.95
N SER A 52 -9.86 1.13 -7.03
CA SER A 52 -9.32 1.95 -5.92
C SER A 52 -10.24 1.93 -4.69
N THR A 53 -11.57 1.83 -4.88
CA THR A 53 -12.53 1.65 -3.77
C THR A 53 -12.28 0.33 -3.04
N LEU A 54 -12.04 -0.75 -3.79
CA LEU A 54 -11.69 -2.05 -3.21
C LEU A 54 -10.37 -1.97 -2.43
N LEU A 55 -9.30 -1.42 -3.04
CA LEU A 55 -8.01 -1.28 -2.38
C LEU A 55 -8.11 -0.43 -1.10
N ARG A 56 -8.84 0.68 -1.13
CA ARG A 56 -9.09 1.51 0.07
C ARG A 56 -9.86 0.75 1.16
N THR A 57 -10.81 -0.10 0.76
CA THR A 57 -11.57 -0.93 1.72
C THR A 57 -10.67 -2.02 2.33
N LEU A 58 -9.85 -2.67 1.51
CA LEU A 58 -8.88 -3.68 1.98
C LEU A 58 -7.75 -3.10 2.84
N SER A 59 -7.48 -1.80 2.72
CA SER A 59 -6.49 -1.08 3.53
C SER A 59 -7.11 -0.44 4.79
N ALA A 60 -8.40 -0.66 5.06
CA ALA A 60 -9.18 -0.01 6.10
C ALA A 60 -9.24 1.54 6.03
N PHE A 61 -8.85 2.16 4.92
CA PHE A 61 -9.03 3.60 4.70
C PHE A 61 -10.50 3.96 4.46
N GLN A 62 -11.31 2.96 4.14
CA GLN A 62 -12.74 3.09 3.93
C GLN A 62 -13.44 1.87 4.54
N PRO A 63 -14.55 2.04 5.28
CA PRO A 63 -15.29 0.93 5.82
C PRO A 63 -15.93 0.09 4.70
N LYS A 64 -15.97 -1.22 4.89
CA LYS A 64 -16.80 -2.12 4.08
C LYS A 64 -18.29 -1.83 4.31
N LEU A 65 -19.14 -2.13 3.35
CA LEU A 65 -20.59 -2.05 3.51
C LEU A 65 -21.16 -3.32 4.14
N GLU A 66 -20.73 -4.48 3.63
CA GLU A 66 -21.16 -5.81 4.08
C GLU A 66 -20.05 -6.85 3.87
N GLY A 67 -20.21 -8.05 4.42
CA GLY A 67 -19.31 -9.17 4.24
C GLY A 67 -18.09 -9.15 5.18
N GLU A 68 -17.12 -10.01 4.91
CA GLU A 68 -15.93 -10.22 5.75
C GLU A 68 -14.65 -9.99 4.94
N ILE A 69 -13.65 -9.42 5.61
CA ILE A 69 -12.28 -9.28 5.11
C ILE A 69 -11.35 -9.86 6.18
N ASP A 70 -10.77 -11.00 5.90
CA ASP A 70 -9.74 -11.59 6.74
C ASP A 70 -8.35 -11.32 6.13
N ILE A 71 -7.43 -10.84 6.94
CA ILE A 71 -6.02 -10.64 6.58
C ILE A 71 -5.18 -11.43 7.58
N MET A 72 -4.33 -12.32 7.11
CA MET A 72 -3.54 -13.22 7.95
C MET A 72 -4.43 -13.99 8.95
N ASP A 73 -5.55 -14.56 8.45
CA ASP A 73 -6.56 -15.31 9.21
C ASP A 73 -7.25 -14.52 10.33
N ARG A 74 -7.21 -13.19 10.28
CA ARG A 74 -7.84 -12.30 11.27
C ARG A 74 -8.70 -11.24 10.57
N GLU A 75 -9.91 -11.02 11.07
CA GLU A 75 -10.84 -10.02 10.54
C GLU A 75 -10.28 -8.60 10.68
N ILE A 76 -10.32 -7.82 9.58
CA ILE A 76 -9.66 -6.51 9.45
C ILE A 76 -10.09 -5.50 10.53
N GLY A 77 -11.35 -5.49 10.92
CA GLY A 77 -11.88 -4.58 11.94
C GLY A 77 -11.42 -4.88 13.36
N THR A 78 -10.71 -6.00 13.57
CA THR A 78 -10.17 -6.36 14.89
C THR A 78 -8.72 -5.90 15.09
N TYR A 79 -8.09 -5.37 14.03
CA TYR A 79 -6.75 -4.82 14.13
C TYR A 79 -6.78 -3.42 14.75
N SER A 80 -5.84 -3.12 15.62
CA SER A 80 -5.52 -1.74 15.97
C SER A 80 -4.81 -1.04 14.81
N ASP A 81 -4.84 0.29 14.76
CA ASP A 81 -4.15 1.08 13.71
C ASP A 81 -2.66 0.73 13.63
N LYS A 82 -2.02 0.49 14.78
CA LYS A 82 -0.61 0.11 14.85
C LYS A 82 -0.35 -1.29 14.28
N GLU A 83 -1.21 -2.26 14.57
CA GLU A 83 -1.09 -3.61 14.00
C GLU A 83 -1.33 -3.56 12.50
N LEU A 84 -2.35 -2.83 12.05
CA LEU A 84 -2.70 -2.69 10.64
C LEU A 84 -1.55 -2.06 9.85
N SER A 85 -0.92 -1.00 10.40
CA SER A 85 0.24 -0.36 9.77
C SER A 85 1.50 -1.24 9.72
N ARG A 86 1.54 -2.33 10.47
CA ARG A 86 2.60 -3.37 10.39
C ARG A 86 2.21 -4.55 9.51
N THR A 87 0.95 -4.60 9.08
CA THR A 87 0.41 -5.70 8.28
C THR A 87 0.23 -5.29 6.82
N ILE A 88 -0.14 -4.04 6.56
CA ILE A 88 -0.46 -3.54 5.22
C ILE A 88 0.36 -2.30 4.89
N GLY A 89 1.12 -2.35 3.81
CA GLY A 89 1.70 -1.20 3.12
C GLY A 89 0.79 -0.77 1.98
N VAL A 90 0.69 0.54 1.73
CA VAL A 90 -0.18 1.08 0.67
C VAL A 90 0.54 2.16 -0.12
N VAL A 91 0.49 2.06 -1.44
CA VAL A 91 0.88 3.10 -2.38
C VAL A 91 -0.36 3.51 -3.17
N LEU A 92 -0.85 4.73 -2.92
CA LEU A 92 -2.02 5.28 -3.62
C LEU A 92 -1.58 6.14 -4.81
N THR A 93 -2.47 6.28 -5.78
CA THR A 93 -2.29 7.14 -6.97
C THR A 93 -2.30 8.64 -6.61
N GLU A 94 -2.70 9.01 -5.40
CA GLU A 94 -2.78 10.41 -4.98
C GLU A 94 -1.41 11.07 -4.93
N LYS A 95 -1.33 12.30 -5.45
CA LYS A 95 -0.09 13.07 -5.42
C LYS A 95 0.31 13.39 -3.99
N CYS A 96 1.46 12.91 -3.58
CA CYS A 96 2.09 13.30 -2.33
C CYS A 96 2.72 14.70 -2.51
N ASP A 97 1.99 15.77 -2.17
CA ASP A 97 2.51 17.14 -2.19
C ASP A 97 3.18 17.47 -0.85
N VAL A 98 4.37 16.92 -0.66
CA VAL A 98 5.19 17.23 0.51
C VAL A 98 6.27 18.24 0.13
N ARG A 99 6.21 19.42 0.76
CA ARG A 99 7.22 20.47 0.60
C ARG A 99 8.26 20.36 1.72
N ASN A 100 9.49 20.76 1.41
CA ASN A 100 10.61 20.81 2.37
C ASN A 100 10.95 19.45 3.03
N MET A 101 10.85 18.36 2.27
CA MET A 101 11.23 17.01 2.69
C MET A 101 12.09 16.37 1.62
N MET A 102 13.17 15.72 2.00
CA MET A 102 13.99 14.92 1.11
C MET A 102 13.32 13.57 0.82
N ALA A 103 13.66 12.95 -0.31
CA ALA A 103 13.13 11.63 -0.66
C ALA A 103 13.49 10.59 0.41
N ARG A 104 14.70 10.62 0.95
CA ARG A 104 15.15 9.78 2.06
C ARG A 104 14.24 9.92 3.28
N GLU A 105 13.94 11.14 3.71
CA GLU A 105 13.09 11.40 4.86
C GLU A 105 11.68 10.86 4.65
N LEU A 106 11.14 10.98 3.43
CA LEU A 106 9.85 10.37 3.08
C LEU A 106 9.88 8.85 3.15
N ILE A 107 10.98 8.20 2.73
CA ILE A 107 11.14 6.75 2.83
C ILE A 107 11.28 6.32 4.29
N GLU A 108 12.02 7.07 5.11
CA GLU A 108 12.18 6.87 6.56
C GLU A 108 10.83 6.86 7.28
N MET A 109 9.84 7.66 6.83
CA MET A 109 8.48 7.59 7.38
C MET A 109 7.82 6.21 7.24
N GLY A 110 8.29 5.36 6.32
CA GLY A 110 7.86 3.97 6.24
C GLY A 110 8.18 3.18 7.52
N ARG A 111 9.15 3.62 8.31
CA ARG A 111 9.52 3.01 9.58
C ARG A 111 8.69 3.50 10.78
N SER A 112 7.80 4.48 10.59
CA SER A 112 7.00 5.07 11.68
C SER A 112 6.22 4.04 12.53
N PRO A 113 5.69 2.92 12.01
CA PRO A 113 5.03 1.91 12.83
C PRO A 113 5.95 1.22 13.85
N TYR A 114 7.27 1.30 13.65
CA TYR A 114 8.29 0.62 14.45
C TYR A 114 9.07 1.58 15.37
N THR A 115 9.04 2.87 15.07
CA THR A 115 9.66 3.90 15.90
C THR A 115 8.75 4.26 17.10
N GLY A 116 9.34 4.75 18.17
CA GLY A 116 8.59 5.25 19.32
C GLY A 116 7.95 6.62 19.05
N PHE A 117 7.41 7.25 20.09
CA PHE A 117 6.74 8.55 20.03
C PHE A 117 7.60 9.66 19.38
N TRP A 118 8.90 9.62 19.56
CA TRP A 118 9.84 10.60 19.00
C TRP A 118 10.27 10.32 17.58
N GLY A 119 9.79 9.24 16.96
CA GLY A 119 10.13 8.88 15.56
C GLY A 119 11.62 8.57 15.32
N THR A 120 12.39 8.30 16.38
CA THR A 120 13.84 8.07 16.26
C THR A 120 14.13 6.75 15.56
N LEU A 121 14.88 6.84 14.45
CA LEU A 121 15.36 5.66 13.72
C LEU A 121 16.59 5.04 14.39
N HIS A 122 16.54 3.75 14.61
CA HIS A 122 17.69 2.97 15.08
C HIS A 122 18.55 2.49 13.90
N GLY A 123 19.72 1.91 14.19
CA GLY A 123 20.66 1.46 13.15
C GLY A 123 20.06 0.46 12.16
N GLU A 124 19.16 -0.42 12.62
CA GLU A 124 18.51 -1.40 11.76
C GLU A 124 17.47 -0.74 10.84
N ASP A 125 16.71 0.25 11.33
CA ASP A 125 15.75 1.01 10.51
C ASP A 125 16.46 1.71 9.34
N ARG A 126 17.62 2.31 9.60
CA ARG A 126 18.43 2.96 8.56
C ARG A 126 18.89 1.96 7.49
N LYS A 127 19.33 0.76 7.87
CA LYS A 127 19.71 -0.28 6.92
C LYS A 127 18.52 -0.72 6.04
N ILE A 128 17.33 -0.82 6.62
CA ILE A 128 16.11 -1.14 5.89
C ILE A 128 15.77 -0.04 4.87
N VAL A 129 15.90 1.22 5.26
CA VAL A 129 15.71 2.36 4.36
C VAL A 129 16.71 2.32 3.20
N GLU A 130 18.02 2.18 3.48
CA GLU A 130 19.05 2.07 2.43
C GLU A 130 18.80 0.89 1.49
N ARG A 131 18.42 -0.27 2.04
CA ARG A 131 18.06 -1.43 1.23
C ARG A 131 16.84 -1.16 0.35
N SER A 132 15.84 -0.45 0.85
CA SER A 132 14.64 -0.10 0.07
C SER A 132 14.95 0.87 -1.07
N ILE A 133 15.83 1.86 -0.82
CA ILE A 133 16.34 2.79 -1.84
C ILE A 133 17.07 2.02 -2.95
N ALA A 134 17.97 1.11 -2.57
CA ALA A 134 18.73 0.30 -3.52
C ALA A 134 17.85 -0.67 -4.34
N LEU A 135 16.83 -1.29 -3.72
CA LEU A 135 15.90 -2.17 -4.42
C LEU A 135 15.14 -1.48 -5.56
N VAL A 136 14.80 -0.20 -5.38
CA VAL A 136 14.08 0.61 -6.38
C VAL A 136 15.04 1.39 -7.29
N LYS A 137 16.37 1.28 -7.05
CA LYS A 137 17.42 1.95 -7.84
C LYS A 137 17.27 3.47 -7.89
N ILE A 138 17.07 4.11 -6.73
CA ILE A 138 16.86 5.55 -6.59
C ILE A 138 17.89 6.23 -5.67
N GLU A 139 19.09 5.68 -5.55
CA GLU A 139 20.16 6.22 -4.71
C GLU A 139 20.47 7.68 -5.07
N ASN A 140 20.44 8.01 -6.35
CA ASN A 140 20.68 9.37 -6.87
C ASN A 140 19.55 10.36 -6.58
N LEU A 141 18.39 9.88 -6.11
CA LEU A 141 17.24 10.71 -5.76
C LEU A 141 17.10 10.91 -4.24
N ALA A 142 17.77 10.08 -3.43
CA ALA A 142 17.57 10.01 -1.99
C ALA A 142 17.71 11.37 -1.28
N ASP A 143 18.67 12.18 -1.71
CA ASP A 143 18.98 13.47 -1.09
C ASP A 143 18.35 14.65 -1.86
N ARG A 144 17.43 14.40 -2.80
CA ARG A 144 16.67 15.44 -3.51
C ARG A 144 15.37 15.75 -2.79
N MET A 145 14.94 17.00 -2.91
CA MET A 145 13.64 17.43 -2.39
C MET A 145 12.49 16.79 -3.15
N VAL A 146 11.49 16.23 -2.45
CA VAL A 146 10.35 15.52 -3.05
C VAL A 146 9.60 16.35 -4.09
N HIS A 147 9.43 17.66 -3.84
CA HIS A 147 8.74 18.56 -4.76
C HIS A 147 9.50 18.83 -6.07
N THR A 148 10.82 18.51 -6.15
CA THR A 148 11.63 18.64 -7.36
C THR A 148 11.65 17.39 -8.22
N LEU A 149 11.07 16.31 -7.74
CA LEU A 149 11.00 15.03 -8.44
C LEU A 149 9.90 15.05 -9.50
N SER A 150 10.15 14.40 -10.62
CA SER A 150 9.10 14.05 -11.58
C SER A 150 8.06 13.12 -10.94
N ASP A 151 6.87 13.03 -11.54
CA ASP A 151 5.82 12.15 -11.02
C ASP A 151 6.29 10.68 -10.97
N GLY A 152 7.07 10.22 -11.97
CA GLY A 152 7.64 8.87 -11.99
C GLY A 152 8.71 8.64 -10.91
N GLU A 153 9.63 9.61 -10.72
CA GLU A 153 10.62 9.54 -9.64
C GLU A 153 9.95 9.53 -8.27
N ARG A 154 8.92 10.34 -8.08
CA ARG A 154 8.12 10.38 -6.85
C ARG A 154 7.41 9.05 -6.60
N GLN A 155 6.87 8.42 -7.65
CA GLN A 155 6.25 7.10 -7.54
C GLN A 155 7.25 6.05 -7.05
N LYS A 156 8.47 6.03 -7.60
CA LYS A 156 9.55 5.15 -7.13
C LYS A 156 9.87 5.39 -5.64
N VAL A 157 9.90 6.65 -5.19
CA VAL A 157 10.10 6.99 -3.76
C VAL A 157 8.94 6.47 -2.89
N MET A 158 7.70 6.57 -3.34
CA MET A 158 6.53 6.03 -2.62
C MET A 158 6.57 4.49 -2.51
N ILE A 159 7.03 3.82 -3.56
CA ILE A 159 7.25 2.35 -3.52
C ILE A 159 8.36 2.01 -2.54
N ALA A 160 9.50 2.73 -2.56
CA ALA A 160 10.58 2.54 -1.58
C ALA A 160 10.11 2.74 -0.13
N LYS A 161 9.25 3.75 0.12
CA LYS A 161 8.60 3.96 1.42
C LYS A 161 7.77 2.74 1.86
N ALA A 162 6.95 2.18 0.96
CA ALA A 162 6.15 1.01 1.26
C ALA A 162 7.01 -0.23 1.52
N LEU A 163 8.11 -0.41 0.78
CA LEU A 163 9.09 -1.48 1.03
C LEU A 163 9.79 -1.30 2.39
N ALA A 164 10.15 -0.07 2.75
CA ALA A 164 10.77 0.23 4.05
C ALA A 164 9.82 -0.08 5.22
N GLN A 165 8.53 -0.08 5.02
CA GLN A 165 7.54 -0.46 6.03
C GLN A 165 7.60 -1.96 6.38
N GLN A 166 8.13 -2.83 5.49
CA GLN A 166 8.29 -4.27 5.71
C GLN A 166 7.01 -4.98 6.14
N THR A 167 5.93 -4.70 5.47
CA THR A 167 4.63 -5.35 5.72
C THR A 167 4.50 -6.65 4.91
N PRO A 168 3.78 -7.67 5.42
CA PRO A 168 3.50 -8.90 4.66
C PRO A 168 2.61 -8.69 3.45
N VAL A 169 1.84 -7.59 3.41
CA VAL A 169 0.96 -7.23 2.30
C VAL A 169 1.28 -5.82 1.83
N ILE A 170 1.39 -5.63 0.51
CA ILE A 170 1.51 -4.29 -0.11
C ILE A 170 0.43 -4.15 -1.16
N PHE A 171 -0.39 -3.10 -1.05
CA PHE A 171 -1.34 -2.69 -2.07
C PHE A 171 -0.79 -1.54 -2.90
N LEU A 172 -0.83 -1.68 -4.22
CA LEU A 172 -0.42 -0.67 -5.18
C LEU A 172 -1.62 -0.26 -6.02
N ASP A 173 -2.04 1.00 -5.92
CA ASP A 173 -3.12 1.56 -6.76
C ASP A 173 -2.51 2.28 -7.96
N GLU A 174 -2.67 1.70 -9.15
CA GLU A 174 -2.13 2.20 -10.42
C GLU A 174 -0.64 2.61 -10.35
N PRO A 175 0.28 1.74 -9.90
CA PRO A 175 1.67 2.11 -9.61
C PRO A 175 2.44 2.63 -10.83
N THR A 176 1.93 2.42 -12.03
CA THR A 176 2.55 2.84 -13.29
C THR A 176 1.82 3.99 -13.99
N ALA A 177 0.82 4.61 -13.35
CA ALA A 177 -0.03 5.62 -13.99
C ALA A 177 0.74 6.85 -14.51
N PHE A 178 1.82 7.24 -13.82
CA PHE A 178 2.62 8.42 -14.15
C PHE A 178 3.98 8.11 -14.77
N LEU A 179 4.22 6.84 -15.10
CA LEU A 179 5.50 6.43 -15.68
C LEU A 179 5.46 6.47 -17.21
N ASP A 180 6.57 6.86 -17.81
CA ASP A 180 6.84 6.65 -19.22
C ASP A 180 7.03 5.15 -19.53
N PHE A 181 6.97 4.78 -20.80
CA PHE A 181 7.02 3.37 -21.20
C PHE A 181 8.27 2.63 -20.72
N PRO A 182 9.50 3.19 -20.82
CA PRO A 182 10.69 2.54 -20.28
C PRO A 182 10.62 2.28 -18.77
N SER A 183 10.18 3.26 -17.98
CA SER A 183 10.07 3.14 -16.53
C SER A 183 8.99 2.15 -16.07
N LYS A 184 7.96 1.91 -16.90
CA LYS A 184 6.91 0.89 -16.61
C LYS A 184 7.45 -0.53 -16.60
N VAL A 185 8.51 -0.80 -17.34
CA VAL A 185 9.12 -2.14 -17.44
C VAL A 185 10.08 -2.42 -16.26
N GLU A 186 10.54 -1.37 -15.57
CA GLU A 186 11.50 -1.47 -14.46
C GLU A 186 10.86 -1.65 -13.08
N ILE A 187 9.56 -1.41 -12.96
CA ILE A 187 8.78 -1.57 -11.72
C ILE A 187 8.06 -2.90 -11.70
#